data_b82b398c51fb34b6474d6fe6010265ae
#
_entry.id   b82b398c51fb34b6474d6fe6010265ae
#
_cell.length_a   1.000
_cell.length_b   1.000
_cell.length_c   1.000
_cell.angle_alpha   90.00
_cell.angle_beta   90.00
_cell.angle_gamma   90.00
#
_symmetry.space_group_name_H-M   'P 1'
#
loop_
_entity.id
_entity.type
_entity.pdbx_description
1 polymer ?
#
loop_
_entity_poly.entity_id
_entity_poly.type
_entity_poly.pdbx_seq_one_letter_code
_entity_poly.pdbx_strand_id
1 'polypeptide(L)'
;LIDEAAMRRDLIMNVLNDDPENYIDMLKQARMNDDVEVVHYAITGMVELSKEYESRLQKIEYRYAKEPENQQLISEYCDFLQEYLSQGLLEGQMELVQRNQYIKLLKKKLKFKEDLHTYVCLAENQMQTKEYEQVLKSLERMDKKWHRNEEYWILRIRYYVELKQGKELKETLEQIQQ
;
A
#
# COMPACT_ATOMS: atom_id res chain seq x y z
N LEU A 1 37.12 -6.13 14.40
CA LEU A 1 35.79 -6.70 14.35
C LEU A 1 34.96 -5.84 13.44
N ILE A 2 34.81 -6.26 12.18
CA ILE A 2 33.84 -5.64 11.26
C ILE A 2 32.48 -5.87 11.92
N ASP A 3 31.71 -4.80 12.05
CA ASP A 3 30.42 -4.85 12.69
C ASP A 3 29.47 -5.71 11.80
N GLU A 4 29.28 -6.97 12.20
CA GLU A 4 28.42 -7.92 11.50
C GLU A 4 26.97 -7.40 11.34
N ALA A 5 26.55 -6.50 12.23
CA ALA A 5 25.26 -5.85 12.14
C ALA A 5 25.22 -4.82 10.98
N ALA A 6 26.31 -4.05 10.80
CA ALA A 6 26.41 -3.12 9.67
C ALA A 6 26.46 -3.87 8.34
N MET A 7 27.22 -4.96 8.26
CA MET A 7 27.32 -5.79 7.04
C MET A 7 25.98 -6.45 6.67
N ARG A 8 25.24 -6.97 7.66
CA ARG A 8 23.90 -7.50 7.45
C ARG A 8 22.93 -6.41 6.99
N ARG A 9 22.99 -5.23 7.59
CA ARG A 9 22.16 -4.09 7.18
C ARG A 9 22.44 -3.67 5.74
N ASP A 10 23.71 -3.54 5.35
CA ASP A 10 24.09 -3.18 3.99
C ASP A 10 23.62 -4.24 2.97
N LEU A 11 23.72 -5.53 3.32
CA LEU A 11 23.21 -6.62 2.49
C LEU A 11 21.68 -6.52 2.31
N ILE A 12 20.95 -6.32 3.40
CA ILE A 12 19.49 -6.15 3.38
C ILE A 12 19.11 -4.94 2.52
N MET A 13 19.81 -3.81 2.68
CA MET A 13 19.55 -2.60 1.90
C MET A 13 19.82 -2.80 0.41
N ASN A 14 20.85 -3.56 0.05
CA ASN A 14 21.15 -3.89 -1.34
C ASN A 14 20.06 -4.77 -1.94
N VAL A 15 19.62 -5.80 -1.22
CA VAL A 15 18.56 -6.71 -1.68
C VAL A 15 17.22 -5.98 -1.81
N LEU A 16 16.91 -5.08 -0.87
CA LEU A 16 15.69 -4.26 -0.93
C LEU A 16 15.67 -3.31 -2.14
N ASN A 17 16.84 -2.80 -2.54
CA ASN A 17 16.93 -1.94 -3.70
C ASN A 17 16.81 -2.72 -5.03
N ASP A 18 17.21 -3.99 -5.04
CA ASP A 18 17.19 -4.82 -6.25
C ASP A 18 15.85 -5.54 -6.46
N ASP A 19 15.27 -6.14 -5.43
CA ASP A 19 14.00 -6.87 -5.52
C ASP A 19 13.30 -7.03 -4.15
N PRO A 20 12.70 -5.94 -3.63
CA PRO A 20 12.15 -5.92 -2.27
C PRO A 20 10.98 -6.88 -2.06
N GLU A 21 10.12 -7.06 -3.07
CA GLU A 21 8.91 -7.89 -2.94
C GLU A 21 9.26 -9.36 -2.78
N ASN A 22 10.12 -9.90 -3.64
CA ASN A 22 10.58 -11.28 -3.58
C ASN A 22 11.33 -11.58 -2.27
N TYR A 23 12.14 -10.65 -1.79
CA TYR A 23 12.91 -10.85 -0.56
C TYR A 23 12.01 -10.98 0.68
N ILE A 24 11.00 -10.13 0.81
CA ILE A 24 10.06 -10.19 1.93
C ILE A 24 9.23 -11.48 1.88
N ASP A 25 8.78 -11.88 0.71
CA ASP A 25 8.05 -13.13 0.55
C ASP A 25 8.92 -14.36 0.84
N MET A 26 10.20 -14.34 0.45
CA MET A 26 11.17 -15.36 0.84
C MET A 26 11.34 -15.43 2.37
N LEU A 27 11.45 -14.30 3.06
CA LEU A 27 11.55 -14.27 4.53
C LEU A 27 10.26 -14.78 5.20
N LYS A 28 9.08 -14.44 4.66
CA LYS A 28 7.80 -14.96 5.15
C LYS A 28 7.72 -16.47 5.00
N GLN A 29 8.16 -17.02 3.87
CA GLN A 29 8.23 -18.46 3.65
C GLN A 29 9.25 -19.14 4.58
N ALA A 30 10.44 -18.54 4.74
CA ALA A 30 11.48 -19.04 5.61
C ALA A 30 11.06 -19.12 7.10
N ARG A 31 10.16 -18.26 7.56
CA ARG A 31 9.55 -18.35 8.89
C ARG A 31 8.73 -19.62 9.12
N MET A 32 8.28 -20.27 8.06
CA MET A 32 7.49 -21.51 8.11
C MET A 32 8.36 -22.77 7.91
N ASN A 33 9.68 -22.62 7.92
CA ASN A 33 10.62 -23.72 7.73
C ASN A 33 10.71 -24.59 8.98
N ASP A 34 11.02 -25.89 8.81
CA ASP A 34 11.22 -26.82 9.92
C ASP A 34 12.56 -26.62 10.64
N ASP A 35 13.53 -25.98 9.97
CA ASP A 35 14.84 -25.66 10.54
C ASP A 35 14.78 -24.38 11.38
N VAL A 36 15.06 -24.55 12.68
CA VAL A 36 15.03 -23.47 13.68
C VAL A 36 16.02 -22.34 13.35
N GLU A 37 17.19 -22.65 12.77
CA GLU A 37 18.16 -21.63 12.40
C GLU A 37 17.64 -20.79 11.24
N VAL A 38 17.03 -21.39 10.22
CA VAL A 38 16.39 -20.69 9.10
C VAL A 38 15.28 -19.77 9.61
N VAL A 39 14.41 -20.25 10.50
CA VAL A 39 13.35 -19.45 11.13
C VAL A 39 13.93 -18.26 11.89
N HIS A 40 14.99 -18.48 12.68
CA HIS A 40 15.64 -17.42 13.44
C HIS A 40 16.21 -16.31 12.53
N TYR A 41 16.91 -16.68 11.45
CA TYR A 41 17.45 -15.72 10.50
C TYR A 41 16.35 -14.98 9.75
N ALA A 42 15.27 -15.65 9.37
CA ALA A 42 14.13 -15.03 8.72
C ALA A 42 13.45 -13.98 9.62
N ILE A 43 13.22 -14.31 10.88
CA ILE A 43 12.65 -13.38 11.87
C ILE A 43 13.58 -12.18 12.06
N THR A 44 14.88 -12.41 12.20
CA THR A 44 15.87 -11.34 12.35
C THR A 44 15.87 -10.41 11.14
N GLY A 45 15.85 -10.95 9.92
CA GLY A 45 15.76 -10.18 8.70
C GLY A 45 14.50 -9.34 8.64
N MET A 46 13.33 -9.90 8.99
CA MET A 46 12.07 -9.14 9.04
C MET A 46 12.09 -8.00 10.06
N VAL A 47 12.71 -8.22 11.22
CA VAL A 47 12.87 -7.19 12.26
C VAL A 47 13.75 -6.03 11.75
N GLU A 48 14.85 -6.33 11.07
CA GLU A 48 15.72 -5.28 10.50
C GLU A 48 15.00 -4.49 9.40
N LEU A 49 14.23 -5.17 8.54
CA LEU A 49 13.40 -4.52 7.55
C LEU A 49 12.35 -3.58 8.18
N SER A 50 11.64 -4.06 9.19
CA SER A 50 10.64 -3.26 9.91
C SER A 50 11.28 -2.00 10.50
N LYS A 51 12.45 -2.11 11.12
CA LYS A 51 13.20 -0.95 11.65
C LYS A 51 13.58 0.05 10.57
N GLU A 52 13.98 -0.42 9.38
CA GLU A 52 14.32 0.48 8.27
C GLU A 52 13.09 1.25 7.78
N TYR A 53 11.95 0.56 7.56
CA TYR A 53 10.71 1.23 7.19
C TYR A 53 10.22 2.20 8.28
N GLU A 54 10.31 1.84 9.55
CA GLU A 54 9.99 2.74 10.67
C GLU A 54 10.89 3.99 10.69
N SER A 55 12.18 3.82 10.44
CA SER A 55 13.11 4.96 10.34
C SER A 55 12.76 5.89 9.17
N ARG A 56 12.42 5.32 8.00
CA ARG A 56 11.97 6.09 6.83
C ARG A 56 10.64 6.80 7.12
N LEU A 57 9.70 6.13 7.78
CA LEU A 57 8.43 6.70 8.20
C LEU A 57 8.63 7.93 9.09
N GLN A 58 9.43 7.79 10.15
CA GLN A 58 9.72 8.91 11.06
C GLN A 58 10.33 10.13 10.36
N LYS A 59 11.23 9.90 9.39
CA LYS A 59 11.85 10.97 8.62
C LYS A 59 10.84 11.71 7.75
N ILE A 60 9.95 10.98 7.07
CA ILE A 60 8.96 11.59 6.19
C ILE A 60 7.86 12.29 6.99
N GLU A 61 7.42 11.72 8.12
CA GLU A 61 6.48 12.36 9.05
C GLU A 61 7.02 13.68 9.60
N TYR A 62 8.29 13.70 9.99
CA TYR A 62 8.93 14.92 10.49
C TYR A 62 8.99 16.02 9.42
N ARG A 63 9.31 15.67 8.16
CA ARG A 63 9.30 16.61 7.04
C ARG A 63 7.87 17.11 6.77
N TYR A 64 6.90 16.20 6.74
CA TYR A 64 5.50 16.52 6.50
C TYR A 64 4.89 17.42 7.59
N ALA A 65 5.28 17.22 8.85
CA ALA A 65 4.83 18.08 9.95
C ALA A 65 5.29 19.53 9.79
N LYS A 66 6.45 19.76 9.14
CA LYS A 66 6.97 21.10 8.85
C LYS A 66 6.33 21.75 7.63
N GLU A 67 6.01 20.95 6.62
CA GLU A 67 5.53 21.41 5.33
C GLU A 67 4.28 20.64 4.88
N PRO A 68 3.15 20.73 5.61
CA PRO A 68 1.99 19.88 5.37
C PRO A 68 1.25 20.18 4.05
N GLU A 69 1.52 21.31 3.40
CA GLU A 69 0.93 21.70 2.11
C GLU A 69 1.90 21.52 0.92
N ASN A 70 3.11 21.02 1.16
CA ASN A 70 4.08 20.77 0.09
C ASN A 70 3.61 19.59 -0.78
N GLN A 71 3.23 19.89 -2.02
CA GLN A 71 2.64 18.93 -2.96
C GLN A 71 3.60 17.79 -3.31
N GLN A 72 4.89 18.10 -3.48
CA GLN A 72 5.90 17.10 -3.77
C GLN A 72 6.09 16.15 -2.59
N LEU A 73 6.16 16.69 -1.37
CA LEU A 73 6.29 15.90 -0.15
C LEU A 73 5.07 15.02 0.12
N ILE A 74 3.86 15.52 -0.18
CA ILE A 74 2.63 14.72 -0.11
C ILE A 74 2.70 13.55 -1.09
N SER A 75 3.19 13.76 -2.32
CA SER A 75 3.37 12.68 -3.29
C SER A 75 4.41 11.65 -2.83
N GLU A 76 5.59 12.11 -2.37
CA GLU A 76 6.62 11.24 -1.80
C GLU A 76 6.10 10.40 -0.63
N TYR A 77 5.28 11.01 0.22
CA TYR A 77 4.70 10.30 1.37
C TYR A 77 3.63 9.29 0.94
N CYS A 78 2.81 9.61 -0.08
CA CYS A 78 1.89 8.64 -0.67
C CYS A 78 2.63 7.43 -1.26
N ASP A 79 3.68 7.67 -2.04
CA ASP A 79 4.48 6.62 -2.68
C ASP A 79 5.15 5.72 -1.63
N PHE A 80 5.72 6.33 -0.57
CA PHE A 80 6.29 5.59 0.56
C PHE A 80 5.25 4.71 1.28
N LEU A 81 4.05 5.24 1.57
CA LEU A 81 3.02 4.47 2.27
C LEU A 81 2.44 3.35 1.38
N GLN A 82 2.35 3.59 0.06
CA GLN A 82 1.95 2.55 -0.90
C GLN A 82 2.94 1.38 -0.85
N GLU A 83 4.24 1.68 -0.93
CA GLU A 83 5.32 0.69 -0.81
C GLU A 83 5.23 -0.04 0.54
N TYR A 84 5.23 0.70 1.66
CA TYR A 84 5.27 0.11 3.00
C TYR A 84 4.06 -0.80 3.30
N LEU A 85 2.86 -0.39 2.90
CA LEU A 85 1.63 -1.17 3.07
C LEU A 85 1.61 -2.42 2.18
N SER A 86 2.20 -2.36 0.96
CA SER A 86 2.27 -3.50 0.05
C SER A 86 3.19 -4.61 0.55
N GLN A 87 4.21 -4.26 1.34
CA GLN A 87 5.17 -5.23 1.89
C GLN A 87 4.54 -6.20 2.92
N GLY A 88 3.40 -5.82 3.52
CA GLY A 88 2.75 -6.65 4.53
C GLY A 88 3.62 -6.87 5.78
N LEU A 89 4.41 -5.86 6.14
CA LEU A 89 5.19 -5.81 7.38
C LEU A 89 4.37 -5.26 8.55
N LEU A 90 3.31 -4.50 8.23
CA LEU A 90 2.39 -3.92 9.20
C LEU A 90 1.22 -4.88 9.44
N GLU A 91 0.82 -5.02 10.70
CA GLU A 91 -0.30 -5.88 11.08
C GLU A 91 -1.23 -5.16 12.06
N GLY A 92 -2.51 -5.52 12.00
CA GLY A 92 -3.53 -5.09 12.98
C GLY A 92 -3.67 -3.58 13.06
N GLN A 93 -3.57 -3.05 14.28
CA GLN A 93 -3.80 -1.62 14.55
C GLN A 93 -2.77 -0.72 13.85
N MET A 94 -1.52 -1.15 13.73
CA MET A 94 -0.47 -0.37 13.07
C MET A 94 -0.75 -0.21 11.58
N GLU A 95 -1.16 -1.28 10.92
CA GLU A 95 -1.58 -1.22 9.52
C GLU A 95 -2.75 -0.25 9.33
N LEU A 96 -3.78 -0.35 10.17
CA LEU A 96 -4.95 0.52 10.11
C LEU A 96 -4.59 2.00 10.27
N VAL A 97 -3.68 2.34 11.19
CA VAL A 97 -3.20 3.72 11.38
C VAL A 97 -2.53 4.23 10.10
N GLN A 98 -1.65 3.46 9.48
CA GLN A 98 -0.95 3.88 8.27
C GLN A 98 -1.88 3.94 7.05
N ARG A 99 -2.86 3.03 6.92
CA ARG A 99 -3.89 3.12 5.87
C ARG A 99 -4.74 4.39 6.00
N ASN A 100 -5.16 4.72 7.22
CA ASN A 100 -5.91 5.96 7.46
C ASN A 100 -5.10 7.22 7.16
N GLN A 101 -3.80 7.22 7.46
CA GLN A 101 -2.91 8.31 7.07
C GLN A 101 -2.77 8.40 5.54
N TYR A 102 -2.60 7.26 4.87
CA TYR A 102 -2.53 7.20 3.41
C TYR A 102 -3.81 7.73 2.75
N ILE A 103 -4.98 7.33 3.21
CA ILE A 103 -6.28 7.84 2.74
C ILE A 103 -6.35 9.37 2.88
N LYS A 104 -5.90 9.94 3.99
CA LYS A 104 -5.86 11.41 4.18
C LYS A 104 -4.96 12.10 3.16
N LEU A 105 -3.78 11.54 2.91
CA LEU A 105 -2.81 12.10 1.95
C LEU A 105 -3.32 11.99 0.52
N LEU A 106 -3.92 10.87 0.12
CA LEU A 106 -4.53 10.68 -1.20
C LEU A 106 -5.67 11.67 -1.43
N LYS A 107 -6.55 11.87 -0.45
CA LYS A 107 -7.60 12.90 -0.50
C LYS A 107 -7.00 14.32 -0.66
N LYS A 108 -5.86 14.59 -0.02
CA LYS A 108 -5.15 15.86 -0.15
C LYS A 108 -4.51 16.01 -1.53
N LYS A 109 -3.85 14.96 -2.03
CA LYS A 109 -3.25 14.89 -3.37
C LYS A 109 -4.30 15.18 -4.46
N LEU A 110 -5.50 14.59 -4.36
CA LEU A 110 -6.62 14.82 -5.30
C LEU A 110 -7.13 16.27 -5.34
N LYS A 111 -6.93 17.06 -4.27
CA LYS A 111 -7.27 18.49 -4.30
C LYS A 111 -6.32 19.31 -5.18
N PHE A 112 -5.09 18.88 -5.34
CA PHE A 112 -4.11 19.54 -6.20
C PHE A 112 -4.25 19.09 -7.65
N LYS A 113 -4.41 17.76 -7.85
CA LYS A 113 -4.55 17.17 -9.17
C LYS A 113 -5.38 15.89 -9.07
N GLU A 114 -6.47 15.86 -9.82
CA GLU A 114 -7.26 14.64 -9.98
C GLU A 114 -6.61 13.75 -11.05
N ASP A 115 -6.25 12.54 -10.66
CA ASP A 115 -5.77 11.47 -11.56
C ASP A 115 -6.37 10.13 -11.18
N LEU A 116 -6.48 9.24 -12.16
CA LEU A 116 -7.11 7.93 -12.01
C LEU A 116 -6.38 7.07 -10.97
N HIS A 117 -5.05 6.98 -11.06
CA HIS A 117 -4.26 6.15 -10.17
C HIS A 117 -4.47 6.52 -8.70
N THR A 118 -4.49 7.82 -8.38
CA THR A 118 -4.75 8.29 -7.01
C THR A 118 -6.15 7.90 -6.53
N TYR A 119 -7.19 7.93 -7.41
CA TYR A 119 -8.52 7.43 -7.06
C TYR A 119 -8.55 5.92 -6.85
N VAL A 120 -7.84 5.14 -7.65
CA VAL A 120 -7.71 3.68 -7.48
C VAL A 120 -7.08 3.36 -6.12
N CYS A 121 -5.93 3.95 -5.80
CA CYS A 121 -5.27 3.79 -4.51
C CYS A 121 -6.19 4.18 -3.34
N LEU A 122 -6.92 5.30 -3.47
CA LEU A 122 -7.86 5.75 -2.45
C LEU A 122 -8.97 4.72 -2.23
N ALA A 123 -9.62 4.27 -3.29
CA ALA A 123 -10.73 3.33 -3.18
C ALA A 123 -10.28 1.94 -2.67
N GLU A 124 -9.12 1.45 -3.10
CA GLU A 124 -8.55 0.19 -2.59
C GLU A 124 -8.26 0.26 -1.08
N ASN A 125 -7.67 1.35 -0.59
CA ASN A 125 -7.42 1.52 0.84
C ASN A 125 -8.72 1.73 1.62
N GLN A 126 -9.73 2.40 1.07
CA GLN A 126 -11.05 2.52 1.67
C GLN A 126 -11.80 1.18 1.73
N MET A 127 -11.62 0.27 0.77
CA MET A 127 -12.12 -1.09 0.87
C MET A 127 -11.47 -1.85 2.03
N GLN A 128 -10.16 -1.75 2.20
CA GLN A 128 -9.44 -2.38 3.32
C GLN A 128 -9.89 -1.85 4.68
N THR A 129 -10.25 -0.56 4.78
CA THR A 129 -10.81 0.06 5.99
C THR A 129 -12.34 -0.09 6.10
N LYS A 130 -12.97 -0.78 5.14
CA LYS A 130 -14.44 -1.00 5.06
C LYS A 130 -15.27 0.28 4.95
N GLU A 131 -14.70 1.33 4.39
CA GLU A 131 -15.37 2.60 4.10
C GLU A 131 -16.15 2.55 2.77
N TYR A 132 -17.01 1.55 2.59
CA TYR A 132 -17.66 1.21 1.30
C TYR A 132 -18.48 2.34 0.67
N GLU A 133 -19.11 3.18 1.48
CA GLU A 133 -19.83 4.37 0.96
C GLU A 133 -18.88 5.39 0.30
N GLN A 134 -17.66 5.50 0.82
CA GLN A 134 -16.64 6.38 0.24
C GLN A 134 -16.05 5.77 -1.04
N VAL A 135 -15.90 4.45 -1.08
CA VAL A 135 -15.52 3.73 -2.31
C VAL A 135 -16.52 4.00 -3.43
N LEU A 136 -17.83 3.91 -3.15
CA LEU A 136 -18.86 4.16 -4.14
C LEU A 136 -18.76 5.59 -4.70
N LYS A 137 -18.55 6.60 -3.85
CA LYS A 137 -18.35 8.00 -4.29
C LYS A 137 -17.11 8.15 -5.18
N SER A 138 -16.05 7.43 -4.88
CA SER A 138 -14.83 7.42 -5.72
C SER A 138 -15.12 6.76 -7.08
N LEU A 139 -15.83 5.64 -7.10
CA LEU A 139 -16.26 4.97 -8.33
C LEU A 139 -17.16 5.85 -9.20
N GLU A 140 -18.14 6.55 -8.62
CA GLU A 140 -19.00 7.49 -9.32
C GLU A 140 -18.21 8.66 -9.96
N ARG A 141 -17.16 9.12 -9.28
CA ARG A 141 -16.27 10.17 -9.80
C ARG A 141 -15.42 9.64 -10.95
N MET A 142 -14.88 8.43 -10.81
CA MET A 142 -14.09 7.76 -11.83
C MET A 142 -14.94 7.46 -13.08
N ASP A 143 -16.18 7.04 -12.90
CA ASP A 143 -17.12 6.75 -13.99
C ASP A 143 -17.31 7.97 -14.92
N LYS A 144 -17.46 9.15 -14.34
CA LYS A 144 -17.64 10.40 -15.09
C LYS A 144 -16.45 10.81 -15.94
N LYS A 145 -15.21 10.47 -15.51
CA LYS A 145 -13.98 10.95 -16.13
C LYS A 145 -13.21 9.86 -16.88
N TRP A 146 -13.27 8.62 -16.40
CA TRP A 146 -12.43 7.52 -16.87
C TRP A 146 -13.23 6.23 -17.14
N HIS A 147 -14.49 6.38 -17.54
CA HIS A 147 -15.39 5.27 -17.85
C HIS A 147 -14.80 4.23 -18.83
N ARG A 148 -13.93 4.65 -19.75
CA ARG A 148 -13.28 3.76 -20.73
C ARG A 148 -11.98 3.14 -20.25
N ASN A 149 -11.58 3.39 -19.01
CA ASN A 149 -10.31 2.89 -18.48
C ASN A 149 -10.52 1.53 -17.77
N GLU A 150 -9.64 0.58 -18.05
CA GLU A 150 -9.68 -0.77 -17.50
C GLU A 150 -9.58 -0.78 -15.97
N GLU A 151 -8.71 0.04 -15.38
CA GLU A 151 -8.53 0.11 -13.92
C GLU A 151 -9.82 0.49 -13.18
N TYR A 152 -10.63 1.38 -13.76
CA TYR A 152 -11.95 1.71 -13.22
C TYR A 152 -12.87 0.48 -13.17
N TRP A 153 -12.94 -0.28 -14.27
CA TRP A 153 -13.80 -1.46 -14.35
C TRP A 153 -13.34 -2.57 -13.42
N ILE A 154 -12.03 -2.83 -13.33
CA ILE A 154 -11.46 -3.79 -12.40
C ILE A 154 -11.83 -3.43 -10.96
N LEU A 155 -11.67 -2.16 -10.57
CA LEU A 155 -12.01 -1.69 -9.23
C LEU A 155 -13.51 -1.82 -8.93
N ARG A 156 -14.37 -1.49 -9.89
CA ARG A 156 -15.83 -1.62 -9.77
C ARG A 156 -16.26 -3.09 -9.60
N ILE A 157 -15.64 -4.01 -10.35
CA ILE A 157 -15.85 -5.44 -10.21
C ILE A 157 -15.45 -5.90 -8.80
N ARG A 158 -14.24 -5.54 -8.34
CA ARG A 158 -13.76 -5.88 -6.99
C ARG A 158 -14.71 -5.39 -5.90
N TYR A 159 -15.21 -4.18 -6.02
CA TYR A 159 -16.16 -3.59 -5.08
C TYR A 159 -17.44 -4.44 -4.96
N TYR A 160 -18.07 -4.82 -6.07
CA TYR A 160 -19.29 -5.61 -6.03
C TYR A 160 -19.05 -7.06 -5.61
N VAL A 161 -17.89 -7.63 -5.92
CA VAL A 161 -17.47 -8.96 -5.41
C VAL A 161 -17.30 -8.93 -3.89
N GLU A 162 -16.61 -7.93 -3.36
CA GLU A 162 -16.37 -7.75 -1.92
C GLU A 162 -17.70 -7.64 -1.14
N LEU A 163 -18.64 -6.86 -1.67
CA LEU A 163 -19.97 -6.68 -1.07
C LEU A 163 -20.95 -7.82 -1.38
N LYS A 164 -20.55 -8.83 -2.16
CA LYS A 164 -21.42 -9.94 -2.60
C LYS A 164 -22.68 -9.48 -3.34
N GLN A 165 -22.59 -8.37 -4.07
CA GLN A 165 -23.69 -7.76 -4.83
C GLN A 165 -23.74 -8.36 -6.24
N GLY A 166 -24.32 -9.56 -6.38
CA GLY A 166 -24.31 -10.32 -7.62
C GLY A 166 -25.09 -9.68 -8.77
N LYS A 167 -26.16 -8.93 -8.47
CA LYS A 167 -26.95 -8.23 -9.49
C LYS A 167 -26.16 -7.10 -10.13
N GLU A 168 -25.59 -6.23 -9.32
CA GLU A 168 -24.78 -5.09 -9.74
C GLU A 168 -23.50 -5.54 -10.46
N LEU A 169 -22.91 -6.65 -10.01
CA LEU A 169 -21.78 -7.28 -10.68
C LEU A 169 -22.17 -7.74 -12.10
N LYS A 170 -23.30 -8.42 -12.26
CA LYS A 170 -23.79 -8.86 -13.57
C LYS A 170 -24.02 -7.68 -14.50
N GLU A 171 -24.71 -6.63 -14.05
CA GLU A 171 -24.94 -5.40 -14.81
C GLU A 171 -23.62 -4.74 -15.23
N THR A 172 -22.63 -4.74 -14.33
CA THR A 172 -21.29 -4.21 -14.63
C THR A 172 -20.59 -4.99 -15.76
N LEU A 173 -20.65 -6.33 -15.71
CA LEU A 173 -20.05 -7.17 -16.74
C LEU A 173 -20.74 -7.03 -18.10
N GLU A 174 -22.05 -6.83 -18.13
CA GLU A 174 -22.81 -6.56 -19.37
C GLU A 174 -22.44 -5.19 -19.98
N GLN A 175 -22.13 -4.17 -19.16
CA GLN A 175 -21.68 -2.87 -19.64
C GLN A 175 -20.29 -2.90 -20.28
N ILE A 176 -19.38 -3.76 -19.82
CA ILE A 176 -18.04 -3.90 -20.39
C ILE A 176 -18.08 -4.55 -21.79
N GLN A 177 -19.09 -5.34 -22.09
CA GLN A 177 -19.23 -6.04 -23.39
C GLN A 177 -19.81 -5.16 -24.51
N GLN A 178 -20.28 -3.96 -24.20
CA GLN A 178 -20.81 -2.98 -25.13
C GLN A 178 -19.76 -1.95 -25.58
#